data_ea93e5f6d4feded315e6fd6ccaec884c
#
_entry.id   ea93e5f6d4feded315e6fd6ccaec884c
#
_cell.length_a   1.000
_cell.length_b   1.000
_cell.length_c   1.000
_cell.angle_alpha   90.00
_cell.angle_beta   90.00
_cell.angle_gamma   90.00
#
_symmetry.space_group_name_H-M   'P 1'
#
loop_
_entity.id
_entity.type
_entity.pdbx_description
1 polymer ?
#
loop_
_entity_poly.entity_id
_entity_poly.type
_entity_poly.pdbx_seq_one_letter_code
_entity_poly.pdbx_strand_id
1 'polypeptide(L)'
;MNVIMLQVCTQLGCAVIYCHHHSKGAQGGKRSMDRASGSGVFARDPDALIDMTELELTDEILKQETNTAICEACIEKLRQHAPAVLADASPDEPLSHVESLKLCRDNLPPAVYEGFLGEIEAVKRTVRQRTAWRLDGTLREFPKFEPKNLWFRYPVHVEDTVGVLKDLQAESEMPPHQRGAKRGGEGKRRTEKAKNADKRAELLNTFDACNIDGQVTVKDMAEYLGVEEKTIRNRIKRCDDFTVENSII
;
A
#
# COMPACT_ATOMS: atom_id res chain seq x y z
N MET A 1 -15.88 -20.07 -30.46
CA MET A 1 -15.36 -20.66 -29.22
C MET A 1 -16.47 -21.19 -28.32
N ASN A 2 -17.60 -20.47 -28.24
CA ASN A 2 -18.73 -20.86 -27.40
C ASN A 2 -19.40 -22.20 -27.79
N VAL A 3 -19.48 -22.50 -29.10
CA VAL A 3 -20.07 -23.77 -29.57
C VAL A 3 -19.31 -24.99 -29.04
N ILE A 4 -17.98 -24.90 -28.96
CA ILE A 4 -17.15 -26.01 -28.44
C ILE A 4 -17.38 -26.16 -26.94
N MET A 5 -17.45 -25.07 -26.15
CA MET A 5 -17.71 -25.15 -24.72
C MET A 5 -19.10 -25.71 -24.42
N LEU A 6 -20.11 -25.27 -25.16
CA LEU A 6 -21.47 -25.78 -25.03
C LEU A 6 -21.53 -27.29 -25.36
N GLN A 7 -20.82 -27.74 -26.40
CA GLN A 7 -20.71 -29.13 -26.73
C GLN A 7 -20.06 -29.95 -25.63
N VAL A 8 -18.97 -29.45 -25.04
CA VAL A 8 -18.30 -30.08 -23.89
C VAL A 8 -19.25 -30.20 -22.70
N CYS A 9 -19.95 -29.15 -22.34
CA CYS A 9 -20.93 -29.16 -21.25
C CYS A 9 -22.02 -30.22 -21.51
N THR A 10 -22.57 -30.24 -22.74
CA THR A 10 -23.68 -31.13 -23.10
C THR A 10 -23.25 -32.62 -23.20
N GLN A 11 -22.06 -32.85 -23.77
CA GLN A 11 -21.58 -34.25 -23.99
C GLN A 11 -21.03 -34.87 -22.69
N LEU A 12 -20.40 -34.06 -21.82
CA LEU A 12 -19.78 -34.55 -20.60
C LEU A 12 -20.65 -34.35 -19.35
N GLY A 13 -21.75 -33.62 -19.44
CA GLY A 13 -22.60 -33.27 -18.29
C GLY A 13 -21.88 -32.48 -17.24
N CYS A 14 -20.95 -31.58 -17.63
CA CYS A 14 -20.11 -30.78 -16.71
C CYS A 14 -20.33 -29.31 -16.90
N ALA A 15 -19.96 -28.52 -15.88
CA ALA A 15 -19.80 -27.06 -15.98
C ALA A 15 -18.40 -26.72 -16.48
N VAL A 16 -18.29 -25.69 -17.29
CA VAL A 16 -17.00 -25.16 -17.76
C VAL A 16 -16.75 -23.79 -17.16
N ILE A 17 -15.63 -23.64 -16.44
CA ILE A 17 -15.15 -22.36 -15.90
C ILE A 17 -13.92 -21.96 -16.71
N TYR A 18 -13.93 -20.73 -17.23
CA TYR A 18 -12.77 -20.18 -17.93
C TYR A 18 -12.45 -18.78 -17.41
N CYS A 19 -11.17 -18.45 -17.40
CA CYS A 19 -10.67 -17.15 -16.97
C CYS A 19 -10.26 -16.32 -18.18
N HIS A 20 -10.52 -15.02 -18.11
CA HIS A 20 -10.17 -14.07 -19.15
C HIS A 20 -9.69 -12.76 -18.53
N HIS A 21 -8.68 -12.13 -19.13
CA HIS A 21 -8.21 -10.82 -18.69
C HIS A 21 -9.14 -9.70 -19.16
N HIS A 22 -9.22 -8.62 -18.39
CA HIS A 22 -9.88 -7.40 -18.83
C HIS A 22 -9.18 -6.80 -20.06
N SER A 23 -9.94 -6.10 -20.90
CA SER A 23 -9.38 -5.33 -22.00
C SER A 23 -8.46 -4.22 -21.47
N LYS A 24 -7.39 -3.92 -22.21
CA LYS A 24 -6.52 -2.79 -21.89
C LYS A 24 -7.31 -1.47 -21.97
N GLY A 25 -7.06 -0.55 -21.04
CA GLY A 25 -7.64 0.79 -20.99
C GLY A 25 -8.56 1.05 -19.81
N ALA A 26 -9.26 2.19 -19.85
CA ALA A 26 -10.15 2.61 -18.77
C ALA A 26 -11.35 1.66 -18.63
N GLN A 27 -11.45 1.00 -17.49
CA GLN A 27 -12.52 0.05 -17.19
C GLN A 27 -13.63 0.67 -16.30
N GLY A 28 -13.38 1.85 -15.72
CA GLY A 28 -14.20 2.45 -14.68
C GLY A 28 -15.65 2.82 -15.07
N GLY A 29 -15.93 3.05 -16.34
CA GLY A 29 -17.31 3.31 -16.81
C GLY A 29 -17.97 2.12 -17.45
N LYS A 30 -17.29 0.96 -17.52
CA LYS A 30 -17.82 -0.22 -18.20
C LYS A 30 -18.57 -1.11 -17.22
N ARG A 31 -19.69 -1.69 -17.66
CA ARG A 31 -20.34 -2.77 -16.92
C ARG A 31 -19.43 -3.99 -16.91
N SER A 32 -19.61 -4.87 -15.92
CA SER A 32 -18.87 -6.13 -15.81
C SER A 32 -18.86 -6.92 -17.16
N MET A 33 -19.99 -6.95 -17.83
CA MET A 33 -20.13 -7.60 -19.16
C MET A 33 -19.28 -6.95 -20.25
N ASP A 34 -18.94 -5.67 -20.16
CA ASP A 34 -18.21 -4.92 -21.18
C ASP A 34 -16.70 -4.84 -20.89
N ARG A 35 -16.26 -5.35 -19.74
CA ARG A 35 -14.84 -5.36 -19.32
C ARG A 35 -14.03 -6.47 -19.98
N ALA A 36 -14.65 -7.57 -20.36
CA ALA A 36 -13.97 -8.65 -21.04
C ALA A 36 -13.38 -8.20 -22.39
N SER A 37 -12.10 -8.51 -22.62
CA SER A 37 -11.44 -8.22 -23.88
C SER A 37 -11.91 -9.18 -24.97
N GLY A 38 -12.29 -8.68 -26.14
CA GLY A 38 -12.69 -9.50 -27.27
C GLY A 38 -14.11 -9.20 -27.78
N SER A 39 -14.69 -10.13 -28.51
CA SER A 39 -16.04 -9.93 -29.02
C SER A 39 -17.05 -9.98 -27.88
N GLY A 40 -18.07 -9.12 -27.92
CA GLY A 40 -19.17 -9.08 -26.94
C GLY A 40 -19.92 -10.41 -26.76
N VAL A 41 -19.59 -11.41 -27.56
CA VAL A 41 -20.10 -12.78 -27.47
C VAL A 41 -19.60 -13.47 -26.18
N PHE A 42 -18.37 -13.19 -25.72
CA PHE A 42 -17.84 -13.77 -24.48
C PHE A 42 -18.59 -13.35 -23.22
N ALA A 43 -19.16 -12.15 -23.24
CA ALA A 43 -19.87 -11.60 -22.10
C ALA A 43 -21.38 -11.96 -22.10
N ARG A 44 -21.91 -12.43 -23.24
CA ARG A 44 -23.35 -12.70 -23.40
C ARG A 44 -23.72 -14.16 -23.23
N ASP A 45 -22.79 -15.07 -23.43
CA ASP A 45 -23.06 -16.50 -23.44
C ASP A 45 -22.91 -17.23 -22.09
N PRO A 46 -22.04 -16.80 -21.16
CA PRO A 46 -21.92 -17.45 -19.85
C PRO A 46 -23.19 -17.32 -19.02
N ASP A 47 -23.54 -18.34 -18.27
CA ASP A 47 -24.64 -18.30 -17.32
C ASP A 47 -24.27 -17.46 -16.08
N ALA A 48 -22.98 -17.41 -15.75
CA ALA A 48 -22.43 -16.55 -14.71
C ALA A 48 -21.16 -15.88 -15.19
N LEU A 49 -21.06 -14.58 -15.00
CA LEU A 49 -19.86 -13.78 -15.19
C LEU A 49 -19.45 -13.22 -13.83
N ILE A 50 -18.26 -13.58 -13.38
CA ILE A 50 -17.67 -13.07 -12.14
C ILE A 50 -16.48 -12.19 -12.51
N ASP A 51 -16.50 -10.97 -12.02
CA ASP A 51 -15.51 -9.93 -12.29
C ASP A 51 -14.76 -9.60 -10.99
N MET A 52 -13.44 -9.73 -11.03
CA MET A 52 -12.57 -9.37 -9.90
C MET A 52 -11.74 -8.15 -10.25
N THR A 53 -11.88 -7.10 -9.45
CA THR A 53 -11.17 -5.84 -9.66
C THR A 53 -10.34 -5.51 -8.43
N GLU A 54 -9.06 -5.20 -8.61
CA GLU A 54 -8.19 -4.78 -7.51
C GLU A 54 -8.62 -3.40 -7.01
N LEU A 55 -8.69 -3.24 -5.69
CA LEU A 55 -8.99 -1.99 -5.00
C LEU A 55 -7.69 -1.29 -4.61
N GLU A 56 -7.64 0.02 -4.73
CA GLU A 56 -6.49 0.80 -4.30
C GLU A 56 -6.53 0.99 -2.78
N LEU A 57 -5.56 0.40 -2.08
CA LEU A 57 -5.42 0.56 -0.64
C LEU A 57 -4.76 1.89 -0.30
N THR A 58 -5.36 2.64 0.62
CA THR A 58 -4.76 3.87 1.16
C THR A 58 -3.80 3.54 2.31
N ASP A 59 -2.86 4.45 2.58
CA ASP A 59 -1.92 4.31 3.70
C ASP A 59 -2.64 4.24 5.06
N GLU A 60 -3.79 4.93 5.18
CA GLU A 60 -4.62 4.92 6.38
C GLU A 60 -5.22 3.53 6.64
N ILE A 61 -5.74 2.88 5.58
CA ILE A 61 -6.30 1.52 5.68
C ILE A 61 -5.21 0.52 6.02
N LEU A 62 -4.05 0.59 5.36
CA LEU A 62 -2.92 -0.28 5.67
C LEU A 62 -2.42 -0.09 7.11
N LYS A 63 -2.44 1.14 7.60
CA LYS A 63 -2.09 1.45 9.01
C LYS A 63 -3.12 0.85 9.97
N GLN A 64 -4.42 1.00 9.68
CA GLN A 64 -5.49 0.43 10.48
C GLN A 64 -5.39 -1.10 10.52
N GLU A 65 -5.23 -1.76 9.38
CA GLU A 65 -5.03 -3.20 9.27
C GLU A 65 -3.79 -3.67 10.03
N THR A 66 -2.71 -2.90 9.96
CA THR A 66 -1.48 -3.20 10.71
C THR A 66 -1.73 -3.14 12.21
N ASN A 67 -2.44 -2.11 12.70
CA ASN A 67 -2.76 -1.97 14.11
C ASN A 67 -3.64 -3.13 14.60
N THR A 68 -4.67 -3.49 13.82
CA THR A 68 -5.56 -4.63 14.13
C THR A 68 -4.77 -5.94 14.19
N ALA A 69 -3.90 -6.20 13.21
CA ALA A 69 -3.09 -7.41 13.19
C ALA A 69 -2.08 -7.49 14.35
N ILE A 70 -1.55 -6.35 14.80
CA ILE A 70 -0.70 -6.28 15.99
C ILE A 70 -1.52 -6.63 17.24
N CYS A 71 -2.73 -6.07 17.40
CA CYS A 71 -3.61 -6.39 18.52
C CYS A 71 -3.95 -7.89 18.54
N GLU A 72 -4.32 -8.47 17.40
CA GLU A 72 -4.61 -9.91 17.27
C GLU A 72 -3.41 -10.76 17.69
N ALA A 73 -2.20 -10.41 17.22
CA ALA A 73 -0.98 -11.11 17.59
C ALA A 73 -0.67 -10.99 19.10
N CYS A 74 -0.88 -9.82 19.69
CA CYS A 74 -0.71 -9.60 21.13
C CYS A 74 -1.69 -10.46 21.95
N ILE A 75 -2.97 -10.46 21.57
CA ILE A 75 -4.00 -11.26 22.25
C ILE A 75 -3.65 -12.75 22.17
N GLU A 76 -3.23 -13.23 21.00
CA GLU A 76 -2.87 -14.63 20.85
C GLU A 76 -1.64 -14.99 21.69
N LYS A 77 -0.62 -14.13 21.74
CA LYS A 77 0.56 -14.34 22.55
C LYS A 77 0.24 -14.34 24.06
N LEU A 78 -0.62 -13.42 24.51
CA LEU A 78 -1.10 -13.38 25.90
C LEU A 78 -1.94 -14.61 26.24
N ARG A 79 -2.77 -15.09 25.33
CA ARG A 79 -3.57 -16.31 25.52
C ARG A 79 -2.68 -17.52 25.77
N GLN A 80 -1.54 -17.61 25.10
CA GLN A 80 -0.59 -18.72 25.22
C GLN A 80 0.23 -18.66 26.50
N HIS A 81 0.65 -17.48 26.95
CA HIS A 81 1.64 -17.33 28.02
C HIS A 81 1.11 -16.67 29.30
N ALA A 82 0.04 -15.88 29.22
CA ALA A 82 -0.54 -15.14 30.35
C ALA A 82 -2.07 -15.04 30.25
N PRO A 83 -2.80 -16.17 30.16
CA PRO A 83 -4.25 -16.14 29.91
C PRO A 83 -5.06 -15.41 30.98
N ALA A 84 -4.60 -15.35 32.23
CA ALA A 84 -5.25 -14.64 33.31
C ALA A 84 -5.37 -13.13 33.04
N VAL A 85 -4.42 -12.53 32.32
CA VAL A 85 -4.43 -11.10 31.97
C VAL A 85 -5.60 -10.77 31.05
N LEU A 86 -5.98 -11.69 30.17
CA LEU A 86 -7.12 -11.51 29.26
C LEU A 86 -8.48 -11.72 29.96
N ALA A 87 -8.53 -12.47 31.05
CA ALA A 87 -9.76 -12.67 31.83
C ALA A 87 -10.17 -11.41 32.59
N ASP A 88 -9.19 -10.59 32.98
CA ASP A 88 -9.40 -9.33 33.69
C ASP A 88 -9.61 -8.12 32.73
N ALA A 89 -9.32 -8.30 31.44
CA ALA A 89 -9.55 -7.26 30.45
C ALA A 89 -11.04 -7.11 30.13
N SER A 90 -11.56 -5.88 30.20
CA SER A 90 -12.94 -5.59 29.84
C SER A 90 -13.18 -5.92 28.37
N PRO A 91 -14.21 -6.73 28.03
CA PRO A 91 -14.52 -7.06 26.63
C PRO A 91 -14.94 -5.85 25.80
N ASP A 92 -15.35 -4.76 26.43
CA ASP A 92 -15.93 -3.58 25.80
C ASP A 92 -14.89 -2.46 25.52
N GLU A 93 -13.65 -2.60 26.00
CA GLU A 93 -12.58 -1.66 25.75
C GLU A 93 -11.64 -2.18 24.66
N PRO A 94 -11.76 -1.68 23.40
CA PRO A 94 -10.82 -2.07 22.36
C PRO A 94 -9.43 -1.50 22.69
N LEU A 95 -8.53 -2.38 23.09
CA LEU A 95 -7.14 -2.02 23.34
C LEU A 95 -6.50 -1.49 22.06
N SER A 96 -5.88 -0.34 22.14
CA SER A 96 -5.05 0.16 21.05
C SER A 96 -3.83 -0.77 20.86
N HIS A 97 -3.24 -0.77 19.66
CA HIS A 97 -2.03 -1.57 19.41
C HIS A 97 -0.87 -1.21 20.36
N VAL A 98 -0.80 0.03 20.83
CA VAL A 98 0.20 0.51 21.79
C VAL A 98 -0.04 -0.09 23.17
N GLU A 99 -1.28 -0.07 23.63
CA GLU A 99 -1.68 -0.67 24.90
C GLU A 99 -1.53 -2.20 24.90
N SER A 100 -1.91 -2.84 23.79
CA SER A 100 -1.72 -4.28 23.60
C SER A 100 -0.24 -4.69 23.70
N LEU A 101 0.64 -3.94 23.05
CA LEU A 101 2.10 -4.17 23.14
C LEU A 101 2.63 -3.92 24.54
N LYS A 102 2.15 -2.88 25.24
CA LYS A 102 2.50 -2.60 26.62
C LYS A 102 2.07 -3.74 27.52
N LEU A 103 0.84 -4.23 27.35
CA LEU A 103 0.31 -5.36 28.11
C LEU A 103 1.18 -6.63 27.91
N CYS A 104 1.59 -6.91 26.68
CA CYS A 104 2.52 -7.99 26.38
C CYS A 104 3.87 -7.80 27.08
N ARG A 105 4.44 -6.59 27.01
CA ARG A 105 5.74 -6.29 27.64
C ARG A 105 5.70 -6.49 29.17
N ASP A 106 4.61 -6.08 29.79
CA ASP A 106 4.49 -6.06 31.24
C ASP A 106 4.12 -7.45 31.82
N ASN A 107 3.59 -8.37 31.00
CA ASN A 107 3.06 -9.67 31.44
C ASN A 107 3.73 -10.91 30.82
N LEU A 108 4.54 -10.75 29.77
CA LEU A 108 5.25 -11.86 29.17
C LEU A 108 6.67 -12.02 29.79
N PRO A 109 7.21 -13.23 29.89
CA PRO A 109 8.62 -13.42 30.21
C PRO A 109 9.52 -12.65 29.24
N PRO A 110 10.61 -12.00 29.70
CA PRO A 110 11.46 -11.15 28.85
C PRO A 110 11.94 -11.83 27.58
N ALA A 111 12.39 -13.08 27.65
CA ALA A 111 12.86 -13.83 26.48
C ALA A 111 11.72 -14.11 25.46
N VAL A 112 10.48 -14.32 25.92
CA VAL A 112 9.31 -14.50 25.07
C VAL A 112 8.95 -13.17 24.38
N TYR A 113 8.99 -12.08 25.13
CA TYR A 113 8.69 -10.75 24.58
C TYR A 113 9.71 -10.32 23.53
N GLU A 114 11.01 -10.53 23.75
CA GLU A 114 12.05 -10.25 22.76
C GLU A 114 11.85 -11.03 21.46
N GLY A 115 11.55 -12.33 21.55
CA GLY A 115 11.21 -13.15 20.39
C GLY A 115 9.95 -12.65 19.67
N PHE A 116 8.94 -12.23 20.45
CA PHE A 116 7.67 -11.72 19.94
C PHE A 116 7.82 -10.42 19.13
N LEU A 117 8.77 -9.55 19.46
CA LEU A 117 9.04 -8.35 18.65
C LEU A 117 9.42 -8.70 17.21
N GLY A 118 10.16 -9.78 17.00
CA GLY A 118 10.46 -10.31 15.66
C GLY A 118 9.21 -10.79 14.92
N GLU A 119 8.28 -11.45 15.63
CA GLU A 119 6.99 -11.87 15.07
C GLU A 119 6.15 -10.65 14.66
N ILE A 120 6.11 -9.58 15.45
CA ILE A 120 5.42 -8.32 15.13
C ILE A 120 5.95 -7.71 13.82
N GLU A 121 7.26 -7.70 13.60
CA GLU A 121 7.82 -7.21 12.34
C GLU A 121 7.44 -8.10 11.15
N ALA A 122 7.33 -9.40 11.34
CA ALA A 122 6.80 -10.31 10.32
C ALA A 122 5.31 -10.03 10.02
N VAL A 123 4.49 -9.80 11.04
CA VAL A 123 3.07 -9.40 10.90
C VAL A 123 2.95 -8.12 10.09
N LYS A 124 3.70 -7.07 10.44
CA LYS A 124 3.71 -5.80 9.69
C LYS A 124 4.08 -5.99 8.22
N ARG A 125 5.05 -6.86 7.93
CA ARG A 125 5.47 -7.19 6.56
C ARG A 125 4.37 -7.90 5.81
N THR A 126 3.70 -8.87 6.43
CA THR A 126 2.59 -9.61 5.83
C THR A 126 1.41 -8.70 5.50
N VAL A 127 1.06 -7.77 6.39
CA VAL A 127 -0.02 -6.80 6.13
C VAL A 127 0.30 -5.90 4.94
N ARG A 128 1.54 -5.44 4.81
CA ARG A 128 1.98 -4.61 3.67
C ARG A 128 1.89 -5.32 2.31
N GLN A 129 1.86 -6.64 2.30
CA GLN A 129 1.73 -7.46 1.09
C GLN A 129 0.27 -7.81 0.76
N ARG A 130 -0.68 -7.45 1.64
CA ARG A 130 -2.11 -7.68 1.36
C ARG A 130 -2.57 -6.84 0.19
N THR A 131 -3.42 -7.41 -0.64
CA THR A 131 -4.16 -6.69 -1.67
C THR A 131 -5.66 -6.83 -1.40
N ALA A 132 -6.42 -5.89 -1.90
CA ALA A 132 -7.86 -5.88 -1.75
C ALA A 132 -8.54 -5.99 -3.12
N TRP A 133 -9.66 -6.68 -3.15
CA TRP A 133 -10.37 -7.00 -4.38
C TRP A 133 -11.86 -6.78 -4.23
N ARG A 134 -12.51 -6.34 -5.29
CA ARG A 134 -13.97 -6.33 -5.39
C ARG A 134 -14.42 -7.43 -6.32
N LEU A 135 -15.30 -8.28 -5.82
CA LEU A 135 -16.00 -9.29 -6.58
C LEU A 135 -17.36 -8.74 -6.99
N ASP A 136 -17.60 -8.56 -8.27
CA ASP A 136 -18.90 -8.23 -8.85
C ASP A 136 -19.32 -9.34 -9.80
N GLY A 137 -20.58 -9.45 -10.12
CA GLY A 137 -21.02 -10.49 -11.02
C GLY A 137 -22.37 -10.21 -11.64
N THR A 138 -22.55 -10.86 -12.77
CA THR A 138 -23.82 -10.91 -13.51
C THR A 138 -24.20 -12.36 -13.69
N LEU A 139 -25.38 -12.72 -13.21
CA LEU A 139 -25.98 -14.05 -13.36
C LEU A 139 -27.11 -13.94 -14.40
N ARG A 140 -27.21 -14.92 -15.31
CA ARG A 140 -28.20 -14.88 -16.39
C ARG A 140 -29.61 -15.04 -15.86
N GLU A 141 -29.81 -16.02 -15.00
CA GLU A 141 -31.14 -16.46 -14.55
C GLU A 141 -31.44 -16.11 -13.07
N PHE A 142 -30.48 -15.46 -12.39
CA PHE A 142 -30.61 -15.11 -11.01
C PHE A 142 -30.48 -13.60 -10.81
N PRO A 143 -31.07 -13.06 -9.74
CA PRO A 143 -30.88 -11.67 -9.37
C PRO A 143 -29.40 -11.34 -9.19
N LYS A 144 -29.02 -10.11 -9.51
CA LYS A 144 -27.66 -9.60 -9.24
C LYS A 144 -27.40 -9.64 -7.74
N PHE A 145 -26.24 -10.18 -7.35
CA PHE A 145 -25.81 -10.09 -5.94
C PHE A 145 -25.08 -8.78 -5.67
N GLU A 146 -25.08 -8.37 -4.42
CA GLU A 146 -24.32 -7.20 -3.97
C GLU A 146 -22.82 -7.46 -4.11
N PRO A 147 -22.04 -6.49 -4.64
CA PRO A 147 -20.60 -6.64 -4.75
C PRO A 147 -19.96 -6.96 -3.40
N LYS A 148 -19.02 -7.88 -3.38
CA LYS A 148 -18.28 -8.30 -2.20
C LYS A 148 -16.87 -7.76 -2.25
N ASN A 149 -16.41 -7.16 -1.17
CA ASN A 149 -15.02 -6.75 -1.01
C ASN A 149 -14.25 -7.85 -0.27
N LEU A 150 -13.06 -8.15 -0.76
CA LEU A 150 -12.24 -9.27 -0.30
C LEU A 150 -10.83 -8.76 -0.01
N TRP A 151 -10.24 -9.25 1.07
CA TRP A 151 -8.82 -9.19 1.33
C TRP A 151 -8.12 -10.42 0.73
N PHE A 152 -7.03 -10.23 0.00
CA PHE A 152 -6.16 -11.34 -0.34
C PHE A 152 -5.16 -11.55 0.79
N ARG A 153 -5.38 -12.59 1.57
CA ARG A 153 -4.50 -13.10 2.62
C ARG A 153 -3.94 -14.43 2.13
N TYR A 154 -2.76 -14.37 1.47
CA TYR A 154 -2.20 -15.56 0.80
C TYR A 154 -2.39 -16.83 1.63
N PRO A 155 -2.90 -17.92 1.05
CA PRO A 155 -3.25 -18.12 -0.37
C PRO A 155 -4.75 -17.91 -0.68
N VAL A 156 -5.53 -17.32 0.19
CA VAL A 156 -6.99 -17.23 0.05
C VAL A 156 -7.51 -15.80 0.04
N HIS A 157 -8.65 -15.60 -0.61
CA HIS A 157 -9.43 -14.38 -0.48
C HIS A 157 -10.41 -14.53 0.69
N VAL A 158 -10.46 -13.54 1.56
CA VAL A 158 -11.32 -13.50 2.75
C VAL A 158 -12.26 -12.31 2.63
N GLU A 159 -13.55 -12.50 2.87
CA GLU A 159 -14.55 -11.43 2.81
C GLU A 159 -14.25 -10.36 3.87
N ASP A 160 -14.38 -9.09 3.48
CA ASP A 160 -14.31 -7.94 4.39
C ASP A 160 -15.65 -7.80 5.14
N THR A 161 -15.81 -8.57 6.19
CA THR A 161 -17.03 -8.56 7.03
C THR A 161 -17.18 -7.30 7.87
N VAL A 162 -16.08 -6.59 8.11
CA VAL A 162 -16.05 -5.35 8.92
C VAL A 162 -16.39 -4.13 8.06
N GLY A 163 -16.21 -4.21 6.74
CA GLY A 163 -16.53 -3.14 5.82
C GLY A 163 -15.44 -2.07 5.68
N VAL A 164 -14.19 -2.39 6.04
CA VAL A 164 -13.04 -1.47 5.90
C VAL A 164 -12.80 -1.06 4.45
N LEU A 165 -13.12 -1.95 3.50
CA LEU A 165 -12.93 -1.73 2.07
C LEU A 165 -14.15 -1.09 1.37
N LYS A 166 -15.22 -0.77 2.11
CA LYS A 166 -16.52 -0.39 1.52
C LYS A 166 -16.43 0.84 0.60
N ASP A 167 -15.66 1.84 1.02
CA ASP A 167 -15.57 3.12 0.33
C ASP A 167 -14.40 3.21 -0.66
N LEU A 168 -13.66 2.11 -0.84
CA LEU A 168 -12.55 2.08 -1.78
C LEU A 168 -13.05 2.00 -3.23
N GLN A 169 -12.33 2.71 -4.09
CA GLN A 169 -12.54 2.64 -5.53
C GLN A 169 -11.59 1.64 -6.16
N ALA A 170 -12.07 0.92 -7.16
CA ALA A 170 -11.19 0.11 -7.98
C ALA A 170 -10.26 1.04 -8.80
N GLU A 171 -8.99 0.67 -8.96
CA GLU A 171 -8.04 1.41 -9.81
C GLU A 171 -8.60 1.61 -11.23
N SER A 172 -9.38 0.64 -11.70
CA SER A 172 -10.07 0.72 -12.99
C SER A 172 -11.20 1.74 -13.05
N GLU A 173 -11.74 2.18 -11.92
CA GLU A 173 -12.82 3.18 -11.83
C GLU A 173 -12.28 4.61 -11.76
N MET A 174 -11.01 4.78 -11.47
CA MET A 174 -10.39 6.11 -11.44
C MET A 174 -10.21 6.70 -12.84
N PRO A 175 -10.45 7.99 -13.02
CA PRO A 175 -10.10 8.68 -14.26
C PRO A 175 -8.61 8.51 -14.60
N PRO A 176 -8.23 8.40 -15.88
CA PRO A 176 -6.85 8.13 -16.29
C PRO A 176 -5.80 9.10 -15.70
N HIS A 177 -6.19 10.36 -15.47
CA HIS A 177 -5.31 11.39 -14.90
C HIS A 177 -5.07 11.23 -13.38
N GLN A 178 -5.91 10.45 -12.70
CA GLN A 178 -5.75 10.16 -11.26
C GLN A 178 -5.07 8.81 -11.02
N ARG A 179 -5.00 7.93 -12.04
CA ARG A 179 -4.31 6.65 -11.96
C ARG A 179 -2.81 6.88 -11.83
N GLY A 180 -2.21 6.39 -10.80
CA GLY A 180 -0.79 6.55 -10.55
C GLY A 180 -0.37 7.92 -10.00
N ALA A 181 -1.24 8.93 -9.97
CA ALA A 181 -0.92 10.23 -9.38
C ALA A 181 -0.69 10.11 -7.87
N LYS A 182 -1.42 9.24 -7.19
CA LYS A 182 -1.23 8.96 -5.76
C LYS A 182 0.02 8.11 -5.49
N ARG A 183 0.32 7.11 -6.34
CA ARG A 183 1.57 6.32 -6.23
C ARG A 183 2.84 7.13 -6.55
N GLY A 184 2.73 8.16 -7.39
CA GLY A 184 3.86 9.02 -7.78
C GLY A 184 4.03 10.29 -6.95
N GLY A 185 2.97 10.80 -6.33
CA GLY A 185 2.96 12.11 -5.67
C GLY A 185 3.68 12.12 -4.32
N GLU A 186 3.39 11.19 -3.44
CA GLU A 186 4.05 11.13 -2.14
C GLU A 186 5.46 10.54 -2.20
N GLY A 187 5.66 9.51 -3.01
CA GLY A 187 7.00 8.95 -3.24
C GLY A 187 7.95 9.94 -3.90
N LYS A 188 7.50 10.72 -4.89
CA LYS A 188 8.31 11.81 -5.49
C LYS A 188 8.54 12.96 -4.52
N ARG A 189 7.54 13.41 -3.76
CA ARG A 189 7.72 14.47 -2.75
C ARG A 189 8.63 14.04 -1.61
N ARG A 190 8.53 12.81 -1.14
CA ARG A 190 9.41 12.27 -0.10
C ARG A 190 10.83 12.09 -0.60
N THR A 191 11.03 11.61 -1.85
CA THR A 191 12.35 11.48 -2.48
C THR A 191 12.97 12.83 -2.81
N GLU A 192 12.18 13.85 -3.22
CA GLU A 192 12.68 15.22 -3.42
C GLU A 192 13.02 15.90 -2.10
N LYS A 193 12.19 15.77 -1.05
CA LYS A 193 12.52 16.29 0.29
C LYS A 193 13.78 15.62 0.86
N ALA A 194 13.92 14.30 0.74
CA ALA A 194 15.11 13.59 1.18
C ALA A 194 16.36 14.01 0.37
N LYS A 195 16.26 14.07 -0.96
CA LYS A 195 17.36 14.56 -1.82
C LYS A 195 17.74 16.03 -1.57
N ASN A 196 16.76 16.87 -1.21
CA ASN A 196 17.04 18.26 -0.87
C ASN A 196 17.66 18.38 0.54
N ALA A 197 17.25 17.53 1.49
CA ALA A 197 17.87 17.46 2.81
C ALA A 197 19.33 16.96 2.71
N ASP A 198 19.60 15.92 1.91
CA ASP A 198 20.96 15.43 1.68
C ASP A 198 21.86 16.48 1.02
N LYS A 199 21.35 17.20 0.00
CA LYS A 199 22.08 18.30 -0.66
C LYS A 199 22.33 19.49 0.25
N ARG A 200 21.41 19.78 1.17
CA ARG A 200 21.56 20.80 2.19
C ARG A 200 22.63 20.40 3.20
N ALA A 201 22.61 19.16 3.67
CA ALA A 201 23.63 18.63 4.57
C ALA A 201 25.04 18.62 3.90
N GLU A 202 25.13 18.25 2.61
CA GLU A 202 26.36 18.32 1.84
C GLU A 202 26.91 19.75 1.74
N LEU A 203 26.04 20.75 1.49
CA LEU A 203 26.42 22.16 1.44
C LEU A 203 26.93 22.69 2.78
N LEU A 204 26.25 22.36 3.90
CA LEU A 204 26.66 22.74 5.25
C LEU A 204 28.01 22.14 5.61
N ASN A 205 28.20 20.85 5.39
CA ASN A 205 29.47 20.17 5.64
C ASN A 205 30.61 20.74 4.79
N THR A 206 30.31 21.13 3.55
CA THR A 206 31.31 21.75 2.66
C THR A 206 31.69 23.14 3.13
N PHE A 207 30.71 23.94 3.56
CA PHE A 207 30.95 25.26 4.11
C PHE A 207 31.84 25.18 5.36
N ASP A 208 31.53 24.27 6.28
CA ASP A 208 32.31 24.06 7.49
C ASP A 208 33.74 23.59 7.16
N ALA A 209 33.90 22.73 6.16
CA ALA A 209 35.21 22.24 5.72
C ALA A 209 36.07 23.33 5.02
N CYS A 210 35.45 24.26 4.32
CA CYS A 210 36.13 25.38 3.64
C CYS A 210 36.36 26.57 4.55
N ASN A 211 35.71 26.65 5.71
CA ASN A 211 35.76 27.77 6.62
C ASN A 211 37.01 27.70 7.54
N ILE A 212 38.19 27.94 6.97
CA ILE A 212 39.46 27.90 7.71
C ILE A 212 39.77 29.27 8.36
N ASP A 213 39.47 30.38 7.66
CA ASP A 213 39.81 31.74 8.07
C ASP A 213 38.59 32.68 8.24
N GLY A 214 37.38 32.13 8.39
CA GLY A 214 36.17 32.92 8.58
C GLY A 214 35.56 33.50 7.31
N GLN A 215 36.11 33.20 6.12
CA GLN A 215 35.56 33.57 4.83
C GLN A 215 35.56 32.37 3.90
N VAL A 216 34.40 32.05 3.36
CA VAL A 216 34.22 30.95 2.38
C VAL A 216 33.74 31.56 1.08
N THR A 217 34.44 31.25 -0.02
CA THR A 217 34.01 31.71 -1.34
C THR A 217 33.29 30.62 -2.10
N VAL A 218 32.42 31.05 -3.04
CA VAL A 218 31.77 30.09 -3.97
C VAL A 218 32.76 29.22 -4.71
N LYS A 219 33.96 29.76 -5.00
CA LYS A 219 35.05 29.06 -5.68
C LYS A 219 35.61 27.94 -4.81
N ASP A 220 35.86 28.20 -3.52
CA ASP A 220 36.41 27.19 -2.59
C ASP A 220 35.48 26.00 -2.45
N MET A 221 34.18 26.26 -2.31
CA MET A 221 33.16 25.21 -2.24
C MET A 221 33.04 24.44 -3.56
N ALA A 222 33.20 25.12 -4.70
CA ALA A 222 33.15 24.49 -6.01
C ALA A 222 34.35 23.54 -6.24
N GLU A 223 35.57 23.98 -5.85
CA GLU A 223 36.79 23.18 -5.89
C GLU A 223 36.70 21.98 -4.93
N TYR A 224 36.23 22.18 -3.72
CA TYR A 224 36.07 21.09 -2.73
C TYR A 224 35.09 19.99 -3.19
N LEU A 225 33.98 20.37 -3.81
CA LEU A 225 32.97 19.41 -4.32
C LEU A 225 33.27 18.91 -5.76
N GLY A 226 34.26 19.46 -6.44
CA GLY A 226 34.57 19.12 -7.83
C GLY A 226 33.46 19.49 -8.81
N VAL A 227 32.77 20.61 -8.58
CA VAL A 227 31.64 21.08 -9.41
C VAL A 227 31.88 22.53 -9.89
N GLU A 228 31.11 22.97 -10.89
CA GLU A 228 31.14 24.35 -11.35
C GLU A 228 30.58 25.33 -10.34
N GLU A 229 31.12 26.55 -10.22
CA GLU A 229 30.61 27.62 -9.36
C GLU A 229 29.13 27.93 -9.58
N LYS A 230 28.66 27.84 -10.83
CA LYS A 230 27.25 28.02 -11.17
C LYS A 230 26.35 27.01 -10.43
N THR A 231 26.84 25.79 -10.25
CA THR A 231 26.13 24.74 -9.52
C THR A 231 25.99 25.09 -8.05
N ILE A 232 27.07 25.59 -7.42
CA ILE A 232 27.05 26.04 -6.03
C ILE A 232 26.09 27.22 -5.84
N ARG A 233 26.18 28.26 -6.69
CA ARG A 233 25.23 29.39 -6.66
C ARG A 233 23.77 28.96 -6.78
N ASN A 234 23.47 27.97 -7.64
CA ASN A 234 22.12 27.43 -7.78
C ASN A 234 21.66 26.59 -6.58
N ARG A 235 22.58 25.90 -5.91
CA ARG A 235 22.29 25.15 -4.69
C ARG A 235 22.03 26.11 -3.50
N ILE A 236 22.84 27.16 -3.35
CA ILE A 236 22.69 28.18 -2.32
C ILE A 236 21.35 28.93 -2.46
N LYS A 237 20.96 29.32 -3.67
CA LYS A 237 19.64 29.95 -3.92
C LYS A 237 18.44 29.13 -3.51
N ARG A 238 18.60 27.83 -3.29
CA ARG A 238 17.54 26.91 -2.83
C ARG A 238 17.66 26.58 -1.34
N CYS A 239 18.63 27.16 -0.67
CA CYS A 239 18.90 27.00 0.75
C CYS A 239 18.74 28.36 1.44
N ASP A 240 17.89 28.42 2.45
CA ASP A 240 17.67 29.66 3.23
C ASP A 240 18.78 29.92 4.25
N ASP A 241 19.76 29.00 4.37
CA ASP A 241 20.83 29.06 5.37
C ASP A 241 22.03 29.94 4.93
N PHE A 242 22.09 30.28 3.64
CA PHE A 242 23.26 30.99 3.06
C PHE A 242 22.82 32.20 2.23
N THR A 243 23.62 33.26 2.35
CA THR A 243 23.55 34.42 1.44
C THR A 243 24.90 34.61 0.76
N VAL A 244 24.88 34.99 -0.51
CA VAL A 244 26.11 35.24 -1.27
C VAL A 244 26.22 36.72 -1.59
N GLU A 245 27.24 37.39 -1.05
CA GLU A 245 27.61 38.77 -1.39
C GLU A 245 29.03 38.79 -1.99
N ASN A 246 29.17 39.38 -3.18
CA ASN A 246 30.49 39.51 -3.86
C ASN A 246 31.30 38.20 -3.97
N SER A 247 30.59 37.04 -4.20
CA SER A 247 31.16 35.67 -4.24
C SER A 247 31.65 35.12 -2.91
N ILE A 248 31.39 35.78 -1.79
CA ILE A 248 31.59 35.30 -0.41
C ILE A 248 30.22 34.78 0.10
N ILE A 249 30.25 33.70 0.86
CA ILE A 249 29.08 32.96 1.39
C ILE A 249 28.98 33.26 2.88
#